data_2d1d6dfbe6d4dfb4c9c326f9f4c4c583
#
_entry.id   2d1d6dfbe6d4dfb4c9c326f9f4c4c583
#
_cell.length_a   1.000
_cell.length_b   1.000
_cell.length_c   1.000
_cell.angle_alpha   90.00
_cell.angle_beta   90.00
_cell.angle_gamma   90.00
#
_symmetry.space_group_name_H-M   'P 1'
#
loop_
_entity.id
_entity.type
_entity.pdbx_description
1 polymer ?
#
loop_
_entity_poly.entity_id
_entity_poly.type
_entity_poly.pdbx_seq_one_letter_code
_entity_poly.pdbx_strand_id
1 'polypeptide(L)'
;MAFTAKLELRQSHSLVMTPQLQQAIKLLQLSNMELTAFVEAELERNPLLEREESDDTGGAQGEASQAEANLFGDAKQEANGHAGEASDASEGETSGGDDGEWLDLQADDRGGQPDDLDTEPQDVFPEGAGFAAGALNESSWASLGQGPRLDGDDAPNLEAYVAVERTLKDHLADQLALVFTDPAMRLIGHHLIDMTDEAGYLQGDLAALGELLGAPLDLVEETLTVMQAFEPCGVFARDLRECLTLQLKEQDRCDPVMAALIEHLDLLAVHDLPALKRACRVSDEDLCDMIQEVKRLNPKPGLKYGSSPSQPIVPDVLVRPLPDGSWHVELNSETLPRVLVKQAYYACVCKSATSKHDKSYLVDCLQTANWLVKSLDQRARTILKVAQEIVRQQDAFLTYGVRQLRPLNLRTVADAISMHESTVSRVTANKYMATNRGLFELKYFFTSAIAAAGEGDAHSSEAVRHRIKEMIEAEPASDVLSDDKIVERLKLDGVDIARRTVAKYREALRIPSSVQRRRQKRIAAGTSA
;
A
#
# COMPACT_ATOMS: atom_id res chain seq x y z
N MET A 1 36.55 -31.51 -56.61
CA MET A 1 36.03 -30.55 -55.58
C MET A 1 35.92 -31.29 -54.30
N ALA A 2 36.81 -31.03 -53.33
CA ALA A 2 36.79 -31.66 -52.01
C ALA A 2 35.95 -30.82 -51.05
N PHE A 3 34.86 -31.40 -50.53
CA PHE A 3 34.02 -30.78 -49.48
C PHE A 3 34.71 -30.98 -48.14
N THR A 4 35.28 -29.90 -47.58
CA THR A 4 35.75 -29.87 -46.17
C THR A 4 34.55 -29.55 -45.26
N ALA A 5 34.07 -30.55 -44.52
CA ALA A 5 33.07 -30.38 -43.47
C ALA A 5 33.70 -29.62 -42.29
N LYS A 6 33.26 -28.38 -42.06
CA LYS A 6 33.65 -27.56 -40.91
C LYS A 6 32.68 -27.91 -39.76
N LEU A 7 33.17 -28.61 -38.74
CA LEU A 7 32.41 -28.87 -37.50
C LEU A 7 32.40 -27.56 -36.67
N GLU A 8 31.28 -26.87 -36.63
CA GLU A 8 31.03 -25.77 -35.69
C GLU A 8 30.39 -26.36 -34.42
N LEU A 9 31.16 -26.39 -33.35
CA LEU A 9 30.63 -26.71 -31.99
C LEU A 9 29.88 -25.47 -31.50
N ARG A 10 28.55 -25.48 -31.62
CA ARG A 10 27.68 -24.50 -30.92
C ARG A 10 27.46 -24.98 -29.49
N GLN A 11 28.20 -24.41 -28.56
CA GLN A 11 27.97 -24.57 -27.14
C GLN A 11 26.76 -23.72 -26.77
N SER A 12 25.59 -24.35 -26.59
CA SER A 12 24.42 -23.68 -26.06
C SER A 12 24.51 -23.72 -24.54
N HIS A 13 24.90 -22.59 -23.91
CA HIS A 13 24.78 -22.43 -22.47
C HIS A 13 23.30 -22.28 -22.11
N SER A 14 22.66 -23.35 -21.62
CA SER A 14 21.37 -23.25 -20.97
C SER A 14 21.61 -22.82 -19.53
N LEU A 15 21.20 -21.61 -19.17
CA LEU A 15 21.17 -21.13 -17.79
C LEU A 15 20.15 -21.97 -17.00
N VAL A 16 20.66 -22.94 -16.25
CA VAL A 16 19.82 -23.71 -15.28
C VAL A 16 19.67 -22.83 -14.05
N MET A 17 18.46 -22.29 -13.86
CA MET A 17 18.14 -21.51 -12.66
C MET A 17 18.18 -22.41 -11.41
N THR A 18 19.05 -22.10 -10.47
CA THR A 18 19.10 -22.80 -9.18
C THR A 18 17.84 -22.49 -8.34
N PRO A 19 17.36 -23.42 -7.49
CA PRO A 19 16.20 -23.17 -6.63
C PRO A 19 16.40 -21.96 -5.70
N GLN A 20 17.61 -21.70 -5.25
CA GLN A 20 17.94 -20.53 -4.42
C GLN A 20 17.75 -19.21 -5.19
N LEU A 21 18.11 -19.15 -6.47
CA LEU A 21 17.87 -18.00 -7.34
C LEU A 21 16.36 -17.73 -7.54
N GLN A 22 15.58 -18.81 -7.72
CA GLN A 22 14.13 -18.68 -7.84
C GLN A 22 13.50 -18.14 -6.54
N GLN A 23 13.97 -18.59 -5.39
CA GLN A 23 13.54 -18.09 -4.08
C GLN A 23 13.93 -16.62 -3.88
N ALA A 24 15.16 -16.22 -4.23
CA ALA A 24 15.59 -14.83 -4.13
C ALA A 24 14.74 -13.89 -5.03
N ILE A 25 14.41 -14.33 -6.24
CA ILE A 25 13.51 -13.61 -7.13
C ILE A 25 12.10 -13.49 -6.55
N LYS A 26 11.58 -14.57 -5.94
CA LYS A 26 10.29 -14.56 -5.28
C LYS A 26 10.28 -13.59 -4.09
N LEU A 27 11.34 -13.58 -3.29
CA LEU A 27 11.48 -12.65 -2.16
C LEU A 27 11.40 -11.18 -2.59
N LEU A 28 11.90 -10.80 -3.78
CA LEU A 28 11.79 -9.43 -4.28
C LEU A 28 10.35 -9.00 -4.59
N GLN A 29 9.49 -9.93 -4.97
CA GLN A 29 8.09 -9.66 -5.35
C GLN A 29 7.13 -9.60 -4.18
N LEU A 30 7.42 -10.32 -3.07
CA LEU A 30 6.54 -10.41 -1.92
C LEU A 30 6.22 -9.02 -1.34
N SER A 31 4.98 -8.85 -0.93
CA SER A 31 4.54 -7.74 -0.09
C SER A 31 5.13 -7.87 1.32
N ASN A 32 4.98 -6.85 2.18
CA ASN A 32 5.48 -6.92 3.55
C ASN A 32 4.78 -8.01 4.38
N MET A 33 3.48 -8.15 4.24
CA MET A 33 2.70 -9.19 4.92
C MET A 33 3.13 -10.61 4.49
N GLU A 34 3.29 -10.82 3.19
CA GLU A 34 3.76 -12.11 2.66
C GLU A 34 5.21 -12.40 3.05
N LEU A 35 6.04 -11.36 3.16
CA LEU A 35 7.43 -11.49 3.59
C LEU A 35 7.53 -11.89 5.06
N THR A 36 6.75 -11.26 5.95
CA THR A 36 6.70 -11.64 7.36
C THR A 36 6.23 -13.08 7.54
N ALA A 37 5.16 -13.49 6.85
CA ALA A 37 4.68 -14.87 6.88
C ALA A 37 5.74 -15.88 6.35
N PHE A 38 6.48 -15.50 5.30
CA PHE A 38 7.57 -16.34 4.77
C PHE A 38 8.72 -16.48 5.78
N VAL A 39 9.12 -15.37 6.42
CA VAL A 39 10.19 -15.37 7.44
C VAL A 39 9.76 -16.16 8.66
N GLU A 40 8.53 -16.04 9.13
CA GLU A 40 7.99 -16.84 10.23
C GLU A 40 8.01 -18.34 9.92
N ALA A 41 7.62 -18.73 8.72
CA ALA A 41 7.70 -20.14 8.30
C ALA A 41 9.15 -20.67 8.25
N GLU A 42 10.12 -19.82 7.88
CA GLU A 42 11.54 -20.21 7.91
C GLU A 42 12.12 -20.22 9.33
N LEU A 43 11.66 -19.36 10.23
CA LEU A 43 12.02 -19.37 11.66
C LEU A 43 11.55 -20.67 12.34
N GLU A 44 10.36 -21.16 12.01
CA GLU A 44 9.86 -22.44 12.52
C GLU A 44 10.68 -23.65 12.03
N ARG A 45 11.21 -23.59 10.80
CA ARG A 45 11.99 -24.67 10.18
C ARG A 45 13.44 -24.69 10.62
N ASN A 46 14.02 -23.53 10.86
CA ASN A 46 15.44 -23.40 11.12
C ASN A 46 15.71 -22.88 12.55
N PRO A 47 16.17 -23.76 13.46
CA PRO A 47 16.42 -23.40 14.86
C PRO A 47 17.57 -22.42 15.08
N LEU A 48 18.37 -22.13 14.03
CA LEU A 48 19.48 -21.18 14.08
C LEU A 48 19.07 -19.74 13.83
N LEU A 49 17.82 -19.51 13.38
CA LEU A 49 17.29 -18.19 13.15
C LEU A 49 16.57 -17.65 14.38
N GLU A 50 16.69 -16.36 14.61
CA GLU A 50 15.97 -15.62 15.64
C GLU A 50 15.45 -14.30 15.07
N ARG A 51 14.27 -13.90 15.51
CA ARG A 51 13.73 -12.57 15.19
C ARG A 51 14.34 -11.58 16.18
N GLU A 52 14.90 -10.49 15.68
CA GLU A 52 15.27 -9.35 16.51
C GLU A 52 13.98 -8.66 16.95
N GLU A 53 13.55 -8.91 18.18
CA GLU A 53 12.49 -8.12 18.79
C GLU A 53 13.09 -6.74 19.07
N SER A 54 12.49 -5.71 18.50
CA SER A 54 12.82 -4.35 18.88
C SER A 54 12.40 -4.19 20.34
N ASP A 55 13.36 -4.22 21.25
CA ASP A 55 13.18 -3.95 22.68
C ASP A 55 12.68 -2.50 22.84
N ASP A 56 11.37 -2.33 22.72
CA ASP A 56 10.68 -1.07 23.08
C ASP A 56 10.32 -1.05 24.58
N THR A 57 10.89 -2.01 25.36
CA THR A 57 10.83 -1.98 26.81
C THR A 57 12.11 -1.35 27.34
N GLY A 58 12.14 -0.02 27.36
CA GLY A 58 13.14 0.73 28.09
C GLY A 58 13.17 0.35 29.58
N GLY A 59 14.27 -0.30 30.00
CA GLY A 59 14.67 -0.32 31.37
C GLY A 59 14.42 -1.60 32.15
N ALA A 60 15.31 -2.58 32.05
CA ALA A 60 15.83 -3.36 33.18
C ALA A 60 16.64 -4.59 32.72
N GLN A 61 17.84 -4.42 32.20
CA GLN A 61 18.86 -5.51 32.13
C GLN A 61 20.27 -4.91 31.89
N GLY A 62 20.64 -3.94 32.75
CA GLY A 62 21.99 -3.38 32.79
C GLY A 62 22.97 -4.06 33.76
N GLU A 63 22.60 -5.19 34.41
CA GLU A 63 23.44 -5.78 35.46
C GLU A 63 24.02 -7.17 35.18
N ALA A 64 23.61 -7.84 34.08
CA ALA A 64 24.14 -9.18 33.80
C ALA A 64 25.37 -9.21 32.87
N SER A 65 25.63 -8.11 32.12
CA SER A 65 26.75 -8.07 31.16
C SER A 65 28.09 -7.60 31.74
N GLN A 66 28.13 -7.09 32.97
CA GLN A 66 29.40 -6.66 33.61
C GLN A 66 30.08 -7.76 34.44
N ALA A 67 29.45 -8.90 34.66
CA ALA A 67 30.03 -9.99 35.44
C ALA A 67 30.93 -10.95 34.61
N GLU A 68 30.81 -10.99 33.29
CA GLU A 68 31.62 -11.86 32.42
C GLU A 68 32.88 -11.18 31.86
N ALA A 69 32.98 -9.86 31.89
CA ALA A 69 34.15 -9.13 31.39
C ALA A 69 35.34 -9.11 32.35
N ASN A 70 35.18 -9.56 33.61
CA ASN A 70 36.23 -9.50 34.61
C ASN A 70 36.98 -10.83 34.87
N LEU A 71 36.73 -11.86 34.05
CA LEU A 71 37.36 -13.18 34.28
C LEU A 71 38.55 -13.48 33.36
N PHE A 72 38.94 -12.63 32.44
CA PHE A 72 40.09 -12.82 31.54
C PHE A 72 41.01 -11.59 31.46
N GLY A 73 41.42 -11.08 32.57
CA GLY A 73 42.43 -10.04 32.65
C GLY A 73 43.51 -10.43 33.68
N ASP A 74 44.42 -11.26 33.33
CA ASP A 74 45.82 -11.22 33.85
C ASP A 74 46.68 -12.31 33.21
N ALA A 75 47.56 -11.95 32.27
CA ALA A 75 48.91 -12.53 32.15
C ALA A 75 49.65 -11.99 30.89
N LYS A 76 50.67 -11.18 31.26
CA LYS A 76 51.99 -11.08 30.62
C LYS A 76 52.22 -10.15 29.44
N GLN A 77 52.74 -8.99 29.84
CA GLN A 77 53.84 -8.26 29.19
C GLN A 77 55.08 -9.14 28.98
N GLU A 78 55.76 -8.98 27.86
CA GLU A 78 57.20 -8.79 27.60
C GLU A 78 57.48 -9.09 26.13
N ALA A 79 57.85 -8.11 25.40
CA ALA A 79 59.17 -7.56 25.05
C ALA A 79 59.72 -8.02 23.67
N ASN A 80 60.21 -7.04 22.97
CA ASN A 80 61.24 -6.95 21.92
C ASN A 80 60.72 -6.86 20.46
N GLY A 81 60.80 -5.76 19.81
CA GLY A 81 61.85 -4.92 19.31
C GLY A 81 62.72 -5.54 18.20
N HIS A 82 62.49 -5.17 16.94
CA HIS A 82 63.60 -4.82 16.03
C HIS A 82 63.12 -4.14 14.74
N ALA A 83 63.89 -3.13 14.36
CA ALA A 83 63.76 -2.28 13.18
C ALA A 83 64.29 -2.96 11.91
N GLY A 84 63.95 -2.39 10.76
CA GLY A 84 64.57 -2.62 9.44
C GLY A 84 63.64 -2.29 8.31
N GLU A 85 63.64 -1.06 7.86
CA GLU A 85 64.16 -0.45 6.61
C GLU A 85 63.73 -1.12 5.30
N ALA A 86 62.91 -0.34 4.57
CA ALA A 86 63.13 0.31 3.26
C ALA A 86 63.25 -0.55 1.99
N SER A 87 62.45 -0.24 1.06
CA SER A 87 62.65 0.21 -0.36
C SER A 87 61.64 -0.44 -1.27
N ASP A 88 60.95 0.37 -1.96
CA ASP A 88 61.11 1.05 -3.24
C ASP A 88 60.20 0.50 -4.36
N ALA A 89 59.40 1.40 -4.82
CA ALA A 89 58.87 1.63 -6.19
C ALA A 89 58.46 0.46 -7.07
N SER A 90 57.20 0.45 -7.49
CA SER A 90 56.91 0.66 -8.94
C SER A 90 55.42 0.91 -9.19
N GLU A 91 55.19 1.96 -9.96
CA GLU A 91 53.93 2.38 -10.55
C GLU A 91 53.34 1.30 -11.46
N GLY A 92 52.06 1.13 -11.43
CA GLY A 92 51.30 0.34 -12.36
C GLY A 92 49.83 0.76 -12.35
N GLU A 93 49.51 1.75 -13.19
CA GLU A 93 48.14 2.10 -13.54
C GLU A 93 47.45 0.89 -14.18
N THR A 94 46.33 0.46 -13.59
CA THR A 94 45.29 -0.24 -14.36
C THR A 94 43.91 0.18 -13.84
N SER A 95 43.21 0.89 -14.69
CA SER A 95 41.79 1.11 -14.66
C SER A 95 41.07 -0.23 -14.54
N GLY A 96 40.43 -0.46 -13.41
CA GLY A 96 39.54 -1.60 -13.19
C GLY A 96 38.11 -1.11 -13.15
N GLY A 97 37.31 -1.45 -14.16
CA GLY A 97 35.87 -1.32 -14.12
C GLY A 97 35.30 -2.20 -13.03
N ASP A 98 34.50 -1.60 -12.18
CA ASP A 98 33.64 -2.25 -11.20
C ASP A 98 32.47 -2.90 -11.94
N ASP A 99 32.70 -4.04 -12.55
CA ASP A 99 31.64 -4.90 -13.09
C ASP A 99 31.08 -5.72 -11.95
N GLY A 100 29.86 -5.36 -11.59
CA GLY A 100 29.10 -5.97 -10.51
C GLY A 100 29.06 -7.50 -10.57
N GLU A 101 29.82 -8.11 -9.71
CA GLU A 101 29.81 -9.54 -9.41
C GLU A 101 28.51 -9.90 -8.65
N TRP A 102 27.44 -9.96 -9.44
CA TRP A 102 26.13 -10.36 -8.97
C TRP A 102 25.96 -11.86 -9.21
N LEU A 103 26.24 -12.68 -8.21
CA LEU A 103 26.04 -14.13 -8.21
C LEU A 103 27.01 -14.93 -9.12
N ASP A 104 28.29 -14.92 -8.83
CA ASP A 104 29.15 -16.02 -9.21
C ASP A 104 29.20 -17.09 -8.10
N LEU A 105 28.15 -17.91 -8.07
CA LEU A 105 28.13 -19.20 -7.37
C LEU A 105 28.62 -20.27 -8.35
N GLN A 106 29.83 -20.17 -8.86
CA GLN A 106 30.48 -21.32 -9.44
C GLN A 106 30.97 -22.21 -8.29
N ALA A 107 30.22 -23.28 -8.07
CA ALA A 107 30.72 -24.43 -7.35
C ALA A 107 31.90 -24.98 -8.15
N ASP A 108 33.11 -24.71 -7.69
CA ASP A 108 34.29 -25.41 -8.13
C ASP A 108 34.19 -26.86 -7.58
N ASP A 109 33.72 -27.75 -8.46
CA ASP A 109 33.77 -29.20 -8.28
C ASP A 109 35.22 -29.65 -8.44
N ARG A 110 36.04 -29.47 -7.39
CA ARG A 110 37.31 -30.13 -7.21
C ARG A 110 37.22 -31.00 -5.98
N GLY A 111 37.12 -32.30 -6.26
CA GLY A 111 37.30 -33.33 -5.26
C GLY A 111 38.58 -33.11 -4.45
N GLY A 112 38.44 -32.61 -3.24
CA GLY A 112 39.45 -32.41 -2.23
C GLY A 112 38.89 -32.78 -0.88
N GLN A 113 39.61 -33.57 -0.15
CA GLN A 113 39.33 -34.22 1.14
C GLN A 113 38.62 -33.33 2.17
N PRO A 114 37.77 -33.93 3.05
CA PRO A 114 36.96 -33.21 4.03
C PRO A 114 37.70 -32.96 5.34
N ASP A 115 38.79 -32.18 5.34
CA ASP A 115 39.56 -31.92 6.57
C ASP A 115 39.84 -30.43 6.88
N ASP A 116 39.26 -29.48 6.18
CA ASP A 116 39.40 -28.05 6.53
C ASP A 116 38.04 -27.40 6.79
N LEU A 117 37.44 -27.74 7.94
CA LEU A 117 36.28 -27.02 8.52
C LEU A 117 36.77 -26.02 9.60
N ASP A 118 37.94 -25.43 9.41
CA ASP A 118 38.43 -24.28 10.18
C ASP A 118 38.21 -22.97 9.38
N THR A 119 36.98 -22.68 9.04
CA THR A 119 36.60 -21.31 8.66
C THR A 119 36.42 -20.52 9.94
N GLU A 120 37.38 -19.66 10.25
CA GLU A 120 37.26 -18.74 11.38
C GLU A 120 36.03 -17.85 11.18
N PRO A 121 35.29 -17.48 12.26
CA PRO A 121 34.11 -16.63 12.18
C PRO A 121 34.35 -15.26 11.51
N GLN A 122 35.60 -14.84 11.41
CA GLN A 122 36.04 -13.59 10.78
C GLN A 122 35.99 -13.61 9.25
N ASP A 123 36.10 -14.80 8.63
CA ASP A 123 36.04 -14.93 7.16
C ASP A 123 34.59 -14.85 6.59
N VAL A 124 33.60 -15.02 7.47
CA VAL A 124 32.19 -14.97 7.06
C VAL A 124 31.58 -13.55 7.16
N PHE A 125 32.20 -12.69 7.96
CA PHE A 125 31.82 -11.29 8.12
C PHE A 125 33.04 -10.39 7.99
N PRO A 126 33.31 -9.76 6.84
CA PRO A 126 34.35 -8.76 6.77
C PRO A 126 34.01 -7.60 7.70
N GLU A 127 34.70 -7.50 8.83
CA GLU A 127 34.77 -6.30 9.64
C GLU A 127 35.35 -5.18 8.77
N GLY A 128 34.56 -4.22 8.38
CA GLY A 128 35.14 -3.08 7.69
C GLY A 128 34.22 -2.21 6.89
N ALA A 129 33.22 -1.63 7.52
CA ALA A 129 32.82 -0.28 7.18
C ALA A 129 32.55 0.43 8.49
N GLY A 130 33.59 1.01 9.06
CA GLY A 130 33.48 1.89 10.22
C GLY A 130 32.56 3.04 9.89
N PHE A 131 31.32 2.96 10.37
CA PHE A 131 30.53 4.16 10.55
C PHE A 131 31.19 4.98 11.63
N ALA A 132 31.84 6.06 11.22
CA ALA A 132 32.26 7.10 12.15
C ALA A 132 31.00 7.62 12.85
N ALA A 133 30.82 7.18 14.10
CA ALA A 133 29.86 7.77 15.02
C ALA A 133 30.25 9.23 15.24
N GLY A 134 29.70 10.11 14.40
CA GLY A 134 29.71 11.54 14.64
C GLY A 134 28.93 11.79 15.91
N ALA A 135 29.62 12.40 16.88
CA ALA A 135 29.12 12.78 18.18
C ALA A 135 27.76 13.48 18.09
N LEU A 136 26.68 12.74 18.39
CA LEU A 136 25.40 13.34 18.74
C LEU A 136 25.40 13.57 20.25
N ASN A 137 25.31 14.82 20.61
CA ASN A 137 25.26 15.35 21.94
C ASN A 137 24.12 14.70 22.75
N GLU A 138 24.45 13.78 23.66
CA GLU A 138 23.51 13.03 24.51
C GLU A 138 22.78 13.87 25.58
N SER A 139 22.92 15.19 25.56
CA SER A 139 22.42 16.04 26.65
C SER A 139 21.01 16.62 26.43
N SER A 140 20.33 16.34 25.30
CA SER A 140 19.02 16.99 25.01
C SER A 140 17.78 16.11 25.30
N TRP A 141 17.92 14.81 25.49
CA TRP A 141 16.77 13.91 25.74
C TRP A 141 16.47 13.66 27.22
N ALA A 142 17.43 13.89 28.11
CA ALA A 142 17.25 13.70 29.55
C ALA A 142 16.36 14.74 30.23
N SER A 143 16.07 15.87 29.56
CA SER A 143 15.24 16.94 30.14
C SER A 143 13.76 16.90 29.77
N LEU A 144 13.35 16.03 28.82
CA LEU A 144 11.93 15.86 28.47
C LEU A 144 11.19 14.81 29.32
N GLY A 145 11.88 14.06 30.15
CA GLY A 145 11.33 12.97 30.96
C GLY A 145 10.90 13.32 32.37
N GLN A 146 10.95 14.59 32.79
CA GLN A 146 10.45 15.02 34.12
C GLN A 146 9.14 15.81 33.98
N GLY A 147 8.11 15.14 33.43
CA GLY A 147 6.74 15.49 33.76
C GLY A 147 6.42 15.07 35.21
N PRO A 148 5.51 15.76 35.92
CA PRO A 148 5.16 15.39 37.27
C PRO A 148 4.73 13.92 37.33
N ARG A 149 5.43 13.10 38.13
CA ARG A 149 4.98 11.74 38.47
C ARG A 149 3.63 11.89 39.16
N LEU A 150 2.58 11.58 38.44
CA LEU A 150 1.28 11.30 39.02
C LEU A 150 1.41 9.97 39.77
N ASP A 151 1.55 10.09 41.08
CA ASP A 151 1.51 8.94 42.01
C ASP A 151 0.16 8.23 41.84
N GLY A 152 0.27 6.94 41.79
CA GLY A 152 -0.70 5.93 41.46
C GLY A 152 -2.14 6.18 41.97
N ASP A 153 -3.04 5.79 41.20
CA ASP A 153 -4.47 5.57 41.21
C ASP A 153 -5.33 6.42 40.25
N ASP A 154 -4.75 7.50 39.66
CA ASP A 154 -5.41 8.32 38.61
C ASP A 154 -4.76 8.14 37.22
N ALA A 155 -4.20 6.99 36.93
CA ALA A 155 -3.84 6.69 35.54
C ALA A 155 -5.14 6.73 34.72
N PRO A 156 -5.25 7.65 33.70
CA PRO A 156 -6.47 7.71 32.92
C PRO A 156 -6.72 6.32 32.34
N ASN A 157 -7.84 5.74 32.73
CA ASN A 157 -8.24 4.43 32.26
C ASN A 157 -8.42 4.51 30.74
N LEU A 158 -7.40 4.07 29.98
CA LEU A 158 -7.42 4.08 28.52
C LEU A 158 -8.63 3.32 27.95
N GLU A 159 -9.14 2.32 28.70
CA GLU A 159 -10.34 1.59 28.34
C GLU A 159 -11.59 2.48 28.33
N ALA A 160 -11.64 3.52 29.18
CA ALA A 160 -12.76 4.48 29.21
C ALA A 160 -12.75 5.43 27.99
N TYR A 161 -11.62 5.60 27.32
CA TYR A 161 -11.49 6.41 26.10
C TYR A 161 -11.66 5.59 24.82
N VAL A 162 -11.62 4.27 24.88
CA VAL A 162 -11.97 3.41 23.74
C VAL A 162 -13.50 3.42 23.63
N ALA A 163 -14.03 4.42 22.93
CA ALA A 163 -15.43 4.42 22.55
C ALA A 163 -15.67 3.18 21.68
N VAL A 164 -16.46 2.26 22.15
CA VAL A 164 -16.96 1.14 21.34
C VAL A 164 -17.79 1.76 20.21
N GLU A 165 -17.26 1.70 18.98
CA GLU A 165 -18.01 2.14 17.81
C GLU A 165 -19.26 1.26 17.69
N ARG A 166 -20.44 1.87 17.91
CA ARG A 166 -21.71 1.16 17.79
C ARG A 166 -21.95 0.81 16.33
N THR A 167 -22.17 -0.46 16.06
CA THR A 167 -22.54 -0.90 14.72
C THR A 167 -24.00 -0.54 14.42
N LEU A 168 -24.36 -0.48 13.12
CA LEU A 168 -25.76 -0.29 12.72
C LEU A 168 -26.67 -1.35 13.35
N LYS A 169 -26.23 -2.61 13.38
CA LYS A 169 -26.99 -3.73 13.95
C LYS A 169 -27.26 -3.55 15.45
N ASP A 170 -26.26 -3.12 16.20
CA ASP A 170 -26.41 -2.87 17.64
C ASP A 170 -27.41 -1.75 17.89
N HIS A 171 -27.31 -0.66 17.11
CA HIS A 171 -28.23 0.47 17.24
C HIS A 171 -29.69 0.08 16.93
N LEU A 172 -29.91 -0.70 15.87
CA LEU A 172 -31.22 -1.19 15.49
C LEU A 172 -31.77 -2.22 16.51
N ALA A 173 -30.92 -3.06 17.11
CA ALA A 173 -31.30 -4.00 18.14
C ALA A 173 -31.76 -3.29 19.45
N ASP A 174 -31.06 -2.19 19.80
CA ASP A 174 -31.48 -1.35 20.94
C ASP A 174 -32.90 -0.75 20.71
N GLN A 175 -33.15 -0.23 19.49
CA GLN A 175 -34.46 0.31 19.13
C GLN A 175 -35.55 -0.77 19.10
N LEU A 176 -35.23 -1.95 18.57
CA LEU A 176 -36.13 -3.10 18.53
C LEU A 176 -36.59 -3.48 19.95
N ALA A 177 -35.66 -3.49 20.90
CA ALA A 177 -35.95 -3.82 22.28
C ALA A 177 -36.90 -2.81 22.95
N LEU A 178 -36.90 -1.53 22.53
CA LEU A 178 -37.72 -0.47 23.05
C LEU A 178 -39.15 -0.47 22.45
N VAL A 179 -39.26 -0.75 21.14
CA VAL A 179 -40.52 -0.62 20.40
C VAL A 179 -41.41 -1.86 20.54
N PHE A 180 -40.83 -3.05 20.46
CA PHE A 180 -41.60 -4.29 20.50
C PHE A 180 -41.59 -4.92 21.88
N THR A 181 -42.78 -5.19 22.41
CA THR A 181 -43.00 -5.94 23.65
C THR A 181 -43.29 -7.42 23.39
N ASP A 182 -43.86 -7.76 22.25
CA ASP A 182 -44.18 -9.13 21.85
C ASP A 182 -42.91 -9.92 21.48
N PRO A 183 -42.64 -11.08 22.12
CA PRO A 183 -41.47 -11.89 21.83
C PRO A 183 -41.45 -12.43 20.41
N ALA A 184 -42.59 -12.69 19.76
CA ALA A 184 -42.66 -13.16 18.38
C ALA A 184 -42.20 -12.09 17.41
N MET A 185 -42.69 -10.84 17.55
CA MET A 185 -42.27 -9.70 16.72
C MET A 185 -40.80 -9.36 16.94
N ARG A 186 -40.28 -9.48 18.17
CA ARG A 186 -38.85 -9.28 18.46
C ARG A 186 -37.97 -10.30 17.77
N LEU A 187 -38.38 -11.58 17.74
CA LEU A 187 -37.63 -12.61 17.03
C LEU A 187 -37.56 -12.32 15.51
N ILE A 188 -38.72 -11.98 14.92
CA ILE A 188 -38.77 -11.59 13.50
C ILE A 188 -37.87 -10.37 13.25
N GLY A 189 -37.93 -9.37 14.12
CA GLY A 189 -37.14 -8.15 14.03
C GLY A 189 -35.62 -8.41 14.10
N HIS A 190 -35.15 -9.31 14.94
CA HIS A 190 -33.73 -9.69 14.98
C HIS A 190 -33.28 -10.34 13.65
N HIS A 191 -34.09 -11.21 13.09
CA HIS A 191 -33.77 -11.81 11.78
C HIS A 191 -33.77 -10.75 10.65
N LEU A 192 -34.69 -9.78 10.68
CA LEU A 192 -34.68 -8.68 9.72
C LEU A 192 -33.43 -7.81 9.85
N ILE A 193 -32.94 -7.55 11.08
CA ILE A 193 -31.68 -6.85 11.32
C ILE A 193 -30.50 -7.64 10.77
N ASP A 194 -30.47 -8.97 10.93
CA ASP A 194 -29.42 -9.82 10.39
C ASP A 194 -29.39 -9.83 8.86
N MET A 195 -30.55 -9.73 8.22
CA MET A 195 -30.70 -9.65 6.76
C MET A 195 -30.36 -8.25 6.20
N THR A 196 -30.09 -7.25 7.06
CA THR A 196 -29.79 -5.89 6.62
C THR A 196 -28.30 -5.73 6.32
N ASP A 197 -28.01 -5.13 5.16
CA ASP A 197 -26.66 -4.78 4.70
C ASP A 197 -26.11 -3.56 5.48
N GLU A 198 -24.78 -3.35 5.43
CA GLU A 198 -24.10 -2.16 5.99
C GLU A 198 -24.67 -0.83 5.45
N ALA A 199 -25.20 -0.84 4.23
CA ALA A 199 -25.85 0.34 3.63
C ALA A 199 -27.26 0.62 4.20
N GLY A 200 -27.88 -0.34 4.90
CA GLY A 200 -29.22 -0.26 5.47
C GLY A 200 -30.33 -0.88 4.62
N TYR A 201 -29.99 -1.60 3.54
CA TYR A 201 -30.96 -2.29 2.69
C TYR A 201 -31.23 -3.69 3.17
N LEU A 202 -32.50 -4.09 3.07
CA LEU A 202 -32.93 -5.45 3.38
C LEU A 202 -32.56 -6.38 2.22
N GLN A 203 -31.75 -7.40 2.50
CA GLN A 203 -31.36 -8.43 1.54
C GLN A 203 -32.08 -9.73 1.84
N GLY A 204 -32.90 -10.20 0.91
CA GLY A 204 -33.55 -11.51 1.02
C GLY A 204 -35.05 -11.48 0.82
N ASP A 205 -35.66 -12.67 0.84
CA ASP A 205 -37.08 -12.88 0.62
C ASP A 205 -37.83 -13.00 1.96
N LEU A 206 -38.81 -12.14 2.17
CA LEU A 206 -39.67 -12.14 3.37
C LEU A 206 -40.51 -13.41 3.46
N ALA A 207 -40.89 -14.01 2.33
CA ALA A 207 -41.63 -15.25 2.33
C ALA A 207 -40.79 -16.41 2.88
N ALA A 208 -39.53 -16.50 2.47
CA ALA A 208 -38.59 -17.50 3.01
C ALA A 208 -38.35 -17.31 4.52
N LEU A 209 -38.30 -16.06 5.01
CA LEU A 209 -38.20 -15.78 6.43
C LEU A 209 -39.46 -16.23 7.19
N GLY A 210 -40.66 -15.99 6.65
CA GLY A 210 -41.91 -16.45 7.20
C GLY A 210 -41.98 -17.98 7.33
N GLU A 211 -41.53 -18.70 6.29
CA GLU A 211 -41.44 -20.17 6.31
C GLU A 211 -40.43 -20.67 7.35
N LEU A 212 -39.26 -20.03 7.44
CA LEU A 212 -38.21 -20.39 8.41
C LEU A 212 -38.68 -20.27 9.86
N LEU A 213 -39.42 -19.20 10.17
CA LEU A 213 -39.88 -18.91 11.52
C LEU A 213 -41.26 -19.51 11.82
N GLY A 214 -41.95 -20.07 10.81
CA GLY A 214 -43.33 -20.55 10.94
C GLY A 214 -44.31 -19.42 11.21
N ALA A 215 -44.00 -18.19 10.85
CA ALA A 215 -44.82 -17.01 11.04
C ALA A 215 -45.65 -16.68 9.77
N PRO A 216 -46.88 -16.17 9.91
CA PRO A 216 -47.65 -15.71 8.77
C PRO A 216 -46.96 -14.49 8.13
N LEU A 217 -47.01 -14.39 6.80
CA LEU A 217 -46.38 -13.31 6.05
C LEU A 217 -46.90 -11.93 6.50
N ASP A 218 -48.19 -11.82 6.81
CA ASP A 218 -48.82 -10.58 7.25
C ASP A 218 -48.15 -10.03 8.51
N LEU A 219 -47.77 -10.91 9.48
CA LEU A 219 -47.07 -10.52 10.70
C LEU A 219 -45.64 -10.02 10.41
N VAL A 220 -44.96 -10.63 9.44
CA VAL A 220 -43.62 -10.20 9.03
C VAL A 220 -43.66 -8.83 8.37
N GLU A 221 -44.66 -8.57 7.50
CA GLU A 221 -44.85 -7.28 6.85
C GLU A 221 -45.28 -6.17 7.82
N GLU A 222 -46.14 -6.49 8.81
CA GLU A 222 -46.51 -5.57 9.87
C GLU A 222 -45.28 -5.18 10.72
N THR A 223 -44.47 -6.17 11.10
CA THR A 223 -43.22 -5.93 11.84
C THR A 223 -42.25 -5.06 11.01
N LEU A 224 -42.09 -5.36 9.74
CA LEU A 224 -41.25 -4.57 8.84
C LEU A 224 -41.73 -3.12 8.71
N THR A 225 -43.02 -2.89 8.58
CA THR A 225 -43.60 -1.54 8.48
C THR A 225 -43.31 -0.70 9.72
N VAL A 226 -43.35 -1.30 10.91
CA VAL A 226 -42.97 -0.60 12.14
C VAL A 226 -41.47 -0.34 12.19
N MET A 227 -40.63 -1.31 11.77
CA MET A 227 -39.18 -1.16 11.74
C MET A 227 -38.68 -0.12 10.72
N GLN A 228 -39.40 0.12 9.64
CA GLN A 228 -39.09 1.16 8.66
C GLN A 228 -39.16 2.60 9.23
N ALA A 229 -39.79 2.76 10.42
CA ALA A 229 -39.80 4.03 11.16
C ALA A 229 -38.60 4.21 12.10
N PHE A 230 -37.64 3.25 12.12
CA PHE A 230 -36.45 3.33 12.97
C PHE A 230 -35.44 4.34 12.42
N GLU A 231 -34.61 4.88 13.33
CA GLU A 231 -33.47 5.72 12.98
C GLU A 231 -32.23 4.85 12.67
N PRO A 232 -31.53 5.13 11.56
CA PRO A 232 -31.73 6.22 10.60
C PRO A 232 -32.82 5.92 9.57
N CYS A 233 -33.58 6.95 9.20
CA CYS A 233 -34.68 6.79 8.24
C CYS A 233 -34.24 6.27 6.89
N GLY A 234 -35.05 5.36 6.35
CA GLY A 234 -34.78 4.68 5.10
C GLY A 234 -34.02 3.35 5.25
N VAL A 235 -33.77 2.89 6.48
CA VAL A 235 -33.29 1.53 6.76
C VAL A 235 -34.44 0.53 6.56
N PHE A 236 -34.12 -0.73 6.28
CA PHE A 236 -35.04 -1.82 5.92
C PHE A 236 -35.79 -1.62 4.60
N ALA A 237 -35.35 -0.68 3.78
CA ALA A 237 -35.85 -0.56 2.42
C ALA A 237 -35.36 -1.72 1.55
N ARG A 238 -36.22 -2.21 0.65
CA ARG A 238 -35.89 -3.25 -0.34
C ARG A 238 -35.10 -2.67 -1.52
N ASP A 239 -35.52 -1.46 -1.96
CA ASP A 239 -34.97 -0.75 -3.09
C ASP A 239 -34.63 0.71 -2.76
N LEU A 240 -33.83 1.35 -3.63
CA LEU A 240 -33.53 2.78 -3.52
C LEU A 240 -34.80 3.65 -3.55
N ARG A 241 -35.79 3.27 -4.35
CA ARG A 241 -37.08 3.99 -4.44
C ARG A 241 -37.80 4.01 -3.10
N GLU A 242 -37.87 2.85 -2.43
CA GLU A 242 -38.48 2.73 -1.12
C GLU A 242 -37.72 3.53 -0.05
N CYS A 243 -36.36 3.45 -0.05
CA CYS A 243 -35.50 4.21 0.86
C CYS A 243 -35.75 5.73 0.78
N LEU A 244 -35.77 6.27 -0.43
CA LEU A 244 -36.02 7.70 -0.66
C LEU A 244 -37.45 8.07 -0.28
N THR A 245 -38.42 7.20 -0.56
CA THR A 245 -39.83 7.44 -0.21
C THR A 245 -40.03 7.48 1.31
N LEU A 246 -39.36 6.60 2.08
CA LEU A 246 -39.40 6.61 3.53
C LEU A 246 -38.83 7.91 4.11
N GLN A 247 -37.69 8.37 3.60
CA GLN A 247 -37.06 9.61 4.03
C GLN A 247 -37.94 10.85 3.70
N LEU A 248 -38.59 10.86 2.54
CA LEU A 248 -39.51 11.94 2.18
C LEU A 248 -40.80 11.93 3.01
N LYS A 249 -41.30 10.74 3.40
CA LYS A 249 -42.45 10.63 4.30
C LYS A 249 -42.14 11.20 5.67
N GLU A 250 -40.93 10.96 6.20
CA GLU A 250 -40.51 11.52 7.49
C GLU A 250 -40.39 13.05 7.44
N GLN A 251 -39.95 13.61 6.28
CA GLN A 251 -39.86 15.05 6.07
C GLN A 251 -41.20 15.72 5.72
N ASP A 252 -42.31 14.97 5.69
CA ASP A 252 -43.62 15.41 5.22
C ASP A 252 -43.61 16.04 3.82
N ARG A 253 -42.70 15.60 2.93
CA ARG A 253 -42.51 16.09 1.55
C ARG A 253 -42.84 15.02 0.51
N CYS A 254 -43.63 14.01 0.86
CA CYS A 254 -44.04 12.96 -0.07
C CYS A 254 -45.29 13.40 -0.88
N ASP A 255 -45.12 14.43 -1.72
CA ASP A 255 -46.16 14.86 -2.63
C ASP A 255 -46.36 13.85 -3.78
N PRO A 256 -47.55 13.72 -4.38
CA PRO A 256 -47.78 12.79 -5.49
C PRO A 256 -46.87 13.05 -6.69
N VAL A 257 -46.40 14.28 -6.86
CA VAL A 257 -45.46 14.68 -7.90
C VAL A 257 -44.05 14.17 -7.57
N MET A 258 -43.65 14.26 -6.33
CA MET A 258 -42.38 13.73 -5.86
C MET A 258 -42.34 12.18 -5.92
N ALA A 259 -43.47 11.53 -5.61
CA ALA A 259 -43.62 10.09 -5.80
C ALA A 259 -43.42 9.68 -7.27
N ALA A 260 -44.05 10.42 -8.22
CA ALA A 260 -43.85 10.19 -9.64
C ALA A 260 -42.38 10.40 -10.08
N LEU A 261 -41.66 11.36 -9.48
CA LEU A 261 -40.22 11.55 -9.74
C LEU A 261 -39.42 10.34 -9.33
N ILE A 262 -39.72 9.77 -8.13
CA ILE A 262 -39.02 8.60 -7.60
C ILE A 262 -39.30 7.34 -8.43
N GLU A 263 -40.52 7.20 -8.96
CA GLU A 263 -40.84 6.10 -9.89
C GLU A 263 -39.99 6.15 -11.16
N HIS A 264 -39.63 7.36 -11.60
CA HIS A 264 -38.88 7.61 -12.84
C HIS A 264 -37.41 8.01 -12.60
N LEU A 265 -36.75 7.49 -11.55
CA LEU A 265 -35.34 7.73 -11.27
C LEU A 265 -34.41 7.32 -12.42
N ASP A 266 -34.82 6.38 -13.25
CA ASP A 266 -34.06 5.92 -14.43
C ASP A 266 -33.89 7.06 -15.45
N LEU A 267 -34.93 7.88 -15.66
CA LEU A 267 -34.87 9.05 -16.53
C LEU A 267 -33.95 10.14 -15.94
N LEU A 268 -33.93 10.26 -14.61
CA LEU A 268 -33.04 11.18 -13.92
C LEU A 268 -31.56 10.73 -14.07
N ALA A 269 -31.27 9.44 -13.99
CA ALA A 269 -29.93 8.89 -14.19
C ALA A 269 -29.39 9.15 -15.62
N VAL A 270 -30.27 9.08 -16.64
CA VAL A 270 -29.92 9.40 -18.03
C VAL A 270 -29.90 10.92 -18.29
N HIS A 271 -30.34 11.75 -17.32
CA HIS A 271 -30.51 13.22 -17.47
C HIS A 271 -31.49 13.63 -18.59
N ASP A 272 -32.54 12.86 -18.81
CA ASP A 272 -33.61 13.22 -19.76
C ASP A 272 -34.69 14.07 -19.08
N LEU A 273 -34.35 15.35 -18.87
CA LEU A 273 -35.27 16.31 -18.24
C LEU A 273 -36.60 16.51 -19.02
N PRO A 274 -36.60 16.57 -20.37
CA PRO A 274 -37.85 16.70 -21.14
C PRO A 274 -38.82 15.53 -20.94
N ALA A 275 -38.31 14.31 -20.82
CA ALA A 275 -39.11 13.13 -20.53
C ALA A 275 -39.65 13.17 -19.10
N LEU A 276 -38.78 13.51 -18.14
CA LEU A 276 -39.12 13.62 -16.72
C LEU A 276 -40.20 14.70 -16.47
N LYS A 277 -40.05 15.86 -17.10
CA LYS A 277 -41.05 16.94 -17.05
C LYS A 277 -42.42 16.47 -17.54
N ARG A 278 -42.47 15.69 -18.61
CA ARG A 278 -43.73 15.13 -19.13
C ARG A 278 -44.33 14.09 -18.19
N ALA A 279 -43.50 13.28 -17.55
CA ALA A 279 -43.93 12.27 -16.58
C ALA A 279 -44.50 12.91 -15.31
N CYS A 280 -43.79 13.89 -14.75
CA CYS A 280 -44.18 14.56 -13.49
C CYS A 280 -45.19 15.70 -13.71
N ARG A 281 -45.35 16.23 -14.97
CA ARG A 281 -46.23 17.35 -15.32
C ARG A 281 -45.96 18.64 -14.56
N VAL A 282 -44.69 19.00 -14.40
CA VAL A 282 -44.23 20.12 -13.57
C VAL A 282 -43.52 21.17 -14.43
N SER A 283 -43.33 22.38 -13.88
CA SER A 283 -42.50 23.41 -14.50
C SER A 283 -40.99 23.03 -14.45
N ASP A 284 -40.16 23.76 -15.23
CA ASP A 284 -38.70 23.47 -15.20
C ASP A 284 -38.07 23.90 -13.87
N GLU A 285 -38.59 24.95 -13.24
CA GLU A 285 -38.12 25.47 -11.95
C GLU A 285 -38.44 24.49 -10.82
N ASP A 286 -39.70 24.08 -10.70
CA ASP A 286 -40.16 23.11 -9.68
C ASP A 286 -39.42 21.76 -9.83
N LEU A 287 -39.16 21.31 -11.08
CA LEU A 287 -38.41 20.09 -11.35
C LEU A 287 -36.97 20.21 -10.83
N CYS A 288 -36.31 21.36 -10.99
CA CYS A 288 -34.97 21.59 -10.47
C CYS A 288 -34.95 21.55 -8.95
N ASP A 289 -35.93 22.15 -8.28
CA ASP A 289 -36.04 22.16 -6.83
C ASP A 289 -36.26 20.75 -6.28
N MET A 290 -37.14 19.98 -6.90
CA MET A 290 -37.39 18.57 -6.55
C MET A 290 -36.11 17.71 -6.71
N ILE A 291 -35.36 17.90 -7.79
CA ILE A 291 -34.08 17.19 -8.00
C ILE A 291 -33.07 17.57 -6.92
N GLN A 292 -33.05 18.81 -6.44
CA GLN A 292 -32.18 19.21 -5.35
C GLN A 292 -32.59 18.58 -4.02
N GLU A 293 -33.87 18.50 -3.73
CA GLU A 293 -34.38 17.81 -2.54
C GLU A 293 -33.95 16.33 -2.55
N VAL A 294 -34.14 15.64 -3.67
CA VAL A 294 -33.69 14.23 -3.81
C VAL A 294 -32.18 14.09 -3.63
N LYS A 295 -31.37 15.06 -4.12
CA LYS A 295 -29.91 15.04 -3.91
C LYS A 295 -29.47 15.27 -2.47
N ARG A 296 -30.30 15.88 -1.62
CA ARG A 296 -30.03 16.06 -0.20
C ARG A 296 -30.31 14.81 0.65
N LEU A 297 -31.13 13.90 0.10
CA LEU A 297 -31.44 12.63 0.76
C LEU A 297 -30.23 11.71 0.77
N ASN A 298 -30.18 10.82 1.75
CA ASN A 298 -29.09 9.87 1.89
C ASN A 298 -29.47 8.50 1.28
N PRO A 299 -28.86 8.09 0.14
CA PRO A 299 -29.17 6.81 -0.47
C PRO A 299 -28.64 5.61 0.34
N LYS A 300 -27.75 5.81 1.30
CA LYS A 300 -27.17 4.74 2.14
C LYS A 300 -27.16 5.17 3.61
N PRO A 301 -28.32 5.13 4.28
CA PRO A 301 -28.44 5.64 5.64
C PRO A 301 -27.60 4.85 6.67
N GLY A 302 -27.38 3.55 6.44
CA GLY A 302 -26.60 2.69 7.33
C GLY A 302 -25.14 3.08 7.49
N LEU A 303 -24.53 3.72 6.49
CA LEU A 303 -23.11 4.11 6.56
C LEU A 303 -22.79 5.18 7.63
N LYS A 304 -23.79 5.75 8.30
CA LYS A 304 -23.58 6.62 9.47
C LYS A 304 -23.04 5.84 10.69
N TYR A 305 -23.34 4.55 10.77
CA TYR A 305 -22.99 3.67 11.88
C TYR A 305 -21.92 2.67 11.42
N GLY A 306 -20.67 3.01 11.61
CA GLY A 306 -19.56 2.12 11.36
C GLY A 306 -19.19 1.99 9.89
N SER A 307 -18.05 2.50 9.55
CA SER A 307 -17.29 1.97 8.42
C SER A 307 -16.33 0.93 9.00
N SER A 308 -16.25 -0.25 8.40
CA SER A 308 -15.14 -1.15 8.69
C SER A 308 -13.84 -0.35 8.61
N PRO A 309 -12.99 -0.33 9.64
CA PRO A 309 -11.78 0.49 9.64
C PRO A 309 -10.93 0.07 8.44
N SER A 310 -10.75 1.00 7.50
CA SER A 310 -9.86 0.74 6.37
C SER A 310 -8.46 0.57 6.93
N GLN A 311 -7.84 -0.58 6.68
CA GLN A 311 -6.46 -0.82 7.12
C GLN A 311 -5.54 0.24 6.49
N PRO A 312 -4.80 1.01 7.30
CA PRO A 312 -3.85 1.99 6.77
C PRO A 312 -2.74 1.27 6.03
N ILE A 313 -2.42 1.75 4.84
CA ILE A 313 -1.30 1.23 4.06
C ILE A 313 -0.01 1.76 4.68
N VAL A 314 0.83 0.86 5.18
CA VAL A 314 2.15 1.20 5.71
C VAL A 314 3.14 1.33 4.55
N PRO A 315 3.84 2.49 4.41
CA PRO A 315 4.80 2.69 3.34
C PRO A 315 6.09 1.90 3.57
N ASP A 316 6.69 1.39 2.49
CA ASP A 316 8.00 0.73 2.49
C ASP A 316 9.16 1.73 2.50
N VAL A 317 8.97 2.87 1.83
CA VAL A 317 9.99 3.91 1.62
C VAL A 317 9.47 5.24 2.12
N LEU A 318 10.30 5.97 2.85
CA LEU A 318 10.03 7.32 3.34
C LEU A 318 10.92 8.32 2.60
N VAL A 319 10.30 9.38 2.07
CA VAL A 319 11.02 10.46 1.37
C VAL A 319 10.77 11.77 2.10
N ARG A 320 11.84 12.40 2.58
CA ARG A 320 11.80 13.64 3.33
C ARG A 320 12.63 14.71 2.63
N PRO A 321 12.16 15.97 2.58
CA PRO A 321 12.98 17.07 2.06
C PRO A 321 14.09 17.40 3.04
N LEU A 322 15.32 17.64 2.54
CA LEU A 322 16.40 18.22 3.29
C LEU A 322 16.41 19.76 3.15
N PRO A 323 17.02 20.48 4.09
CA PRO A 323 17.16 21.93 4.00
C PRO A 323 17.94 22.40 2.77
N ASP A 324 18.81 21.57 2.20
CA ASP A 324 19.58 21.83 0.98
C ASP A 324 18.75 21.74 -0.31
N GLY A 325 17.44 21.44 -0.22
CA GLY A 325 16.58 21.23 -1.36
C GLY A 325 16.70 19.83 -2.00
N SER A 326 17.55 18.96 -1.48
CA SER A 326 17.65 17.55 -1.88
C SER A 326 16.64 16.67 -1.12
N TRP A 327 16.49 15.43 -1.55
CA TRP A 327 15.57 14.46 -0.95
C TRP A 327 16.34 13.37 -0.21
N HIS A 328 15.97 13.15 1.03
CA HIS A 328 16.44 12.00 1.79
C HIS A 328 15.47 10.83 1.59
N VAL A 329 16.02 9.68 1.20
CA VAL A 329 15.26 8.46 0.95
C VAL A 329 15.73 7.39 1.92
N GLU A 330 14.84 6.91 2.76
CA GLU A 330 15.09 5.87 3.74
C GLU A 330 14.05 4.75 3.65
N LEU A 331 14.45 3.55 4.05
CA LEU A 331 13.51 2.43 4.17
C LEU A 331 12.82 2.49 5.53
N ASN A 332 11.56 2.11 5.56
CA ASN A 332 10.83 1.98 6.81
C ASN A 332 11.31 0.72 7.56
N SER A 333 11.92 0.94 8.72
CA SER A 333 12.44 -0.14 9.56
C SER A 333 11.34 -1.05 10.14
N GLU A 334 10.11 -0.55 10.28
CA GLU A 334 8.98 -1.31 10.82
C GLU A 334 8.48 -2.39 9.84
N THR A 335 8.67 -2.17 8.54
CA THR A 335 8.21 -3.10 7.49
C THR A 335 9.23 -4.17 7.13
N LEU A 336 10.48 -4.03 7.61
CA LEU A 336 11.55 -4.97 7.31
C LEU A 336 11.71 -5.98 8.46
N PRO A 337 11.48 -7.29 8.22
CA PRO A 337 11.73 -8.30 9.22
C PRO A 337 13.23 -8.41 9.47
N ARG A 338 13.64 -8.16 10.72
CA ARG A 338 15.03 -8.33 11.17
C ARG A 338 15.22 -9.74 11.66
N VAL A 339 16.19 -10.42 11.06
CA VAL A 339 16.50 -11.82 11.38
C VAL A 339 17.99 -11.93 11.74
N LEU A 340 18.28 -12.57 12.86
CA LEU A 340 19.62 -12.84 13.35
C LEU A 340 19.94 -14.33 13.28
N VAL A 341 21.22 -14.65 13.10
CA VAL A 341 21.71 -16.03 13.13
C VAL A 341 22.40 -16.28 14.47
N LYS A 342 21.91 -17.27 15.22
CA LYS A 342 22.46 -17.69 16.55
C LYS A 342 23.78 -18.47 16.41
N GLN A 343 24.88 -17.77 16.23
CA GLN A 343 26.21 -18.41 16.09
C GLN A 343 26.66 -19.14 17.37
N ALA A 344 26.37 -18.56 18.54
CA ALA A 344 26.70 -19.20 19.83
C ALA A 344 25.97 -20.53 19.99
N TYR A 345 24.71 -20.60 19.63
CA TYR A 345 23.92 -21.83 19.66
C TYR A 345 24.48 -22.89 18.70
N TYR A 346 24.82 -22.48 17.46
CA TYR A 346 25.47 -23.36 16.49
C TYR A 346 26.77 -23.96 17.04
N ALA A 347 27.65 -23.15 17.65
CA ALA A 347 28.90 -23.59 18.22
C ALA A 347 28.71 -24.60 19.39
N CYS A 348 27.67 -24.40 20.21
CA CYS A 348 27.32 -25.33 21.30
C CYS A 348 26.80 -26.66 20.76
N VAL A 349 25.89 -26.63 19.79
CA VAL A 349 25.26 -27.84 19.25
C VAL A 349 26.24 -28.64 18.41
N CYS A 350 27.11 -27.99 17.62
CA CYS A 350 28.19 -28.68 16.88
C CYS A 350 29.16 -29.46 17.77
N LYS A 351 29.44 -28.95 18.97
CA LYS A 351 30.30 -29.67 19.95
C LYS A 351 29.62 -30.91 20.54
N SER A 352 28.30 -30.88 20.68
CA SER A 352 27.50 -31.98 21.24
C SER A 352 27.07 -33.01 20.19
N ALA A 353 27.04 -32.64 18.91
CA ALA A 353 26.62 -33.52 17.81
C ALA A 353 27.70 -34.60 17.55
N THR A 354 27.36 -35.86 17.83
CA THR A 354 28.24 -37.03 17.61
C THR A 354 28.00 -37.66 16.23
N SER A 355 26.80 -37.51 15.66
CA SER A 355 26.45 -38.09 14.36
C SER A 355 26.93 -37.24 13.20
N LYS A 356 27.48 -37.89 12.15
CA LYS A 356 27.86 -37.21 10.90
C LYS A 356 26.62 -36.60 10.17
N HIS A 357 25.49 -37.27 10.30
CA HIS A 357 24.22 -36.80 9.71
C HIS A 357 23.75 -35.51 10.39
N ASP A 358 23.83 -35.42 11.72
CA ASP A 358 23.39 -34.22 12.46
C ASP A 358 24.29 -33.03 12.14
N LYS A 359 25.61 -33.26 11.97
CA LYS A 359 26.53 -32.19 11.53
C LYS A 359 26.19 -31.68 10.14
N SER A 360 25.93 -32.57 9.17
CA SER A 360 25.52 -32.11 7.82
C SER A 360 24.23 -31.30 7.85
N TYR A 361 23.24 -31.73 8.64
CA TYR A 361 21.97 -30.99 8.81
C TYR A 361 22.19 -29.58 9.39
N LEU A 362 23.05 -29.45 10.42
CA LEU A 362 23.39 -28.17 11.03
C LEU A 362 24.09 -27.22 10.03
N VAL A 363 24.98 -27.75 9.20
CA VAL A 363 25.65 -26.97 8.15
C VAL A 363 24.62 -26.48 7.11
N ASP A 364 23.72 -27.34 6.67
CA ASP A 364 22.65 -26.97 5.73
C ASP A 364 21.73 -25.89 6.33
N CYS A 365 21.36 -26.02 7.61
CA CYS A 365 20.60 -25.00 8.33
C CYS A 365 21.34 -23.66 8.40
N LEU A 366 22.65 -23.68 8.68
CA LEU A 366 23.48 -22.47 8.75
C LEU A 366 23.58 -21.79 7.36
N GLN A 367 23.80 -22.58 6.31
CA GLN A 367 23.83 -22.04 4.94
C GLN A 367 22.51 -21.39 4.55
N THR A 368 21.39 -22.06 4.84
CA THR A 368 20.04 -21.51 4.58
C THR A 368 19.79 -20.24 5.38
N ALA A 369 20.20 -20.20 6.67
CA ALA A 369 20.07 -19.02 7.51
C ALA A 369 20.88 -17.82 6.96
N ASN A 370 22.15 -18.05 6.65
CA ASN A 370 23.02 -17.01 6.08
C ASN A 370 22.51 -16.51 4.71
N TRP A 371 22.03 -17.42 3.87
CA TRP A 371 21.43 -17.06 2.59
C TRP A 371 20.19 -16.21 2.78
N LEU A 372 19.30 -16.54 3.73
CA LEU A 372 18.09 -15.76 4.02
C LEU A 372 18.44 -14.34 4.46
N VAL A 373 19.36 -14.18 5.43
CA VAL A 373 19.79 -12.86 5.91
C VAL A 373 20.38 -12.03 4.77
N LYS A 374 21.30 -12.61 3.97
CA LYS A 374 21.89 -11.93 2.81
C LYS A 374 20.82 -11.53 1.77
N SER A 375 19.86 -12.40 1.50
CA SER A 375 18.80 -12.12 0.52
C SER A 375 17.84 -11.01 0.99
N LEU A 376 17.54 -10.93 2.29
CA LEU A 376 16.76 -9.84 2.89
C LEU A 376 17.49 -8.50 2.82
N ASP A 377 18.78 -8.48 3.16
CA ASP A 377 19.61 -7.27 3.07
C ASP A 377 19.75 -6.79 1.62
N GLN A 378 20.02 -7.72 0.70
CA GLN A 378 20.06 -7.38 -0.72
C GLN A 378 18.73 -6.85 -1.25
N ARG A 379 17.59 -7.43 -0.84
CA ARG A 379 16.26 -6.91 -1.15
C ARG A 379 16.13 -5.46 -0.68
N ALA A 380 16.48 -5.18 0.58
CA ALA A 380 16.41 -3.86 1.17
C ALA A 380 17.26 -2.84 0.39
N ARG A 381 18.53 -3.19 0.11
CA ARG A 381 19.43 -2.34 -0.69
C ARG A 381 18.91 -2.10 -2.11
N THR A 382 18.32 -3.11 -2.73
CA THR A 382 17.77 -2.97 -4.09
C THR A 382 16.56 -2.04 -4.11
N ILE A 383 15.64 -2.18 -3.14
CA ILE A 383 14.48 -1.27 -3.00
C ILE A 383 14.97 0.16 -2.81
N LEU A 384 15.95 0.37 -1.93
CA LEU A 384 16.50 1.70 -1.66
C LEU A 384 17.14 2.33 -2.91
N LYS A 385 17.99 1.58 -3.64
CA LYS A 385 18.60 2.07 -4.90
C LYS A 385 17.56 2.47 -5.94
N VAL A 386 16.54 1.62 -6.14
CA VAL A 386 15.45 1.91 -7.09
C VAL A 386 14.67 3.15 -6.65
N ALA A 387 14.32 3.26 -5.37
CA ALA A 387 13.60 4.41 -4.84
C ALA A 387 14.41 5.72 -4.96
N GLN A 388 15.70 5.70 -4.64
CA GLN A 388 16.60 6.84 -4.79
C GLN A 388 16.66 7.32 -6.24
N GLU A 389 16.77 6.42 -7.19
CA GLU A 389 16.81 6.78 -8.61
C GLU A 389 15.47 7.34 -9.10
N ILE A 390 14.33 6.78 -8.67
CA ILE A 390 13.01 7.32 -8.98
C ILE A 390 12.87 8.73 -8.42
N VAL A 391 13.24 8.96 -7.17
CA VAL A 391 13.19 10.28 -6.52
C VAL A 391 14.08 11.29 -7.23
N ARG A 392 15.30 10.90 -7.61
CA ARG A 392 16.24 11.73 -8.35
C ARG A 392 15.68 12.19 -9.71
N GLN A 393 15.00 11.29 -10.43
CA GLN A 393 14.41 11.61 -11.73
C GLN A 393 13.09 12.38 -11.61
N GLN A 394 12.37 12.23 -10.48
CA GLN A 394 11.07 12.84 -10.22
C GLN A 394 11.12 14.05 -9.28
N ASP A 395 12.26 14.72 -9.18
CA ASP A 395 12.43 15.91 -8.33
C ASP A 395 11.37 16.98 -8.62
N ALA A 396 11.09 17.25 -9.89
CA ALA A 396 10.07 18.22 -10.30
C ALA A 396 8.64 17.82 -9.83
N PHE A 397 8.32 16.53 -9.79
CA PHE A 397 7.06 16.04 -9.24
C PHE A 397 6.95 16.30 -7.74
N LEU A 398 7.99 16.01 -7.00
CA LEU A 398 8.00 16.19 -5.54
C LEU A 398 7.88 17.66 -5.16
N THR A 399 8.48 18.57 -5.94
CA THR A 399 8.43 20.00 -5.72
C THR A 399 7.14 20.65 -6.22
N TYR A 400 6.74 20.42 -7.46
CA TYR A 400 5.62 21.12 -8.12
C TYR A 400 4.33 20.30 -8.24
N GLY A 401 4.39 18.97 -7.99
CA GLY A 401 3.23 18.08 -8.03
C GLY A 401 3.03 17.38 -9.37
N VAL A 402 1.84 16.78 -9.53
CA VAL A 402 1.48 15.88 -10.65
C VAL A 402 1.67 16.52 -12.03
N ARG A 403 1.53 17.85 -12.15
CA ARG A 403 1.72 18.57 -13.41
C ARG A 403 3.11 18.39 -14.01
N GLN A 404 4.12 18.22 -13.17
CA GLN A 404 5.53 18.08 -13.56
C GLN A 404 6.04 16.64 -13.47
N LEU A 405 5.13 15.67 -13.49
CA LEU A 405 5.51 14.26 -13.51
C LEU A 405 6.20 13.94 -14.84
N ARG A 406 7.46 13.48 -14.77
CA ARG A 406 8.22 13.05 -15.94
C ARG A 406 7.90 11.61 -16.31
N PRO A 407 7.75 11.26 -17.60
CA PRO A 407 7.56 9.88 -18.00
C PRO A 407 8.83 9.08 -17.73
N LEU A 408 8.71 7.97 -16.98
CA LEU A 408 9.81 7.05 -16.70
C LEU A 408 9.56 5.69 -17.33
N ASN A 409 10.61 5.13 -17.92
CA ASN A 409 10.63 3.75 -18.37
C ASN A 409 11.41 2.90 -17.38
N LEU A 410 11.01 1.64 -17.20
CA LEU A 410 11.73 0.68 -16.35
C LEU A 410 13.19 0.54 -16.77
N ARG A 411 13.46 0.58 -18.09
CA ARG A 411 14.79 0.48 -18.67
C ARG A 411 15.70 1.64 -18.27
N THR A 412 15.22 2.87 -18.28
CA THR A 412 16.03 4.04 -17.90
C THR A 412 16.51 3.97 -16.45
N VAL A 413 15.65 3.49 -15.55
CA VAL A 413 16.00 3.26 -14.15
C VAL A 413 16.95 2.06 -14.04
N ALA A 414 16.71 0.97 -14.75
CA ALA A 414 17.53 -0.22 -14.75
C ALA A 414 18.97 0.07 -15.23
N ASP A 415 19.11 0.83 -16.31
CA ASP A 415 20.43 1.23 -16.87
C ASP A 415 21.17 2.14 -15.86
N ALA A 416 20.47 3.06 -15.18
CA ALA A 416 21.07 3.96 -14.19
C ALA A 416 21.62 3.25 -12.95
N ILE A 417 20.95 2.17 -12.49
CA ILE A 417 21.37 1.38 -11.31
C ILE A 417 22.15 0.11 -11.69
N SER A 418 22.48 -0.08 -12.97
CA SER A 418 23.18 -1.26 -13.51
C SER A 418 22.50 -2.59 -13.16
N MET A 419 21.16 -2.65 -13.30
CA MET A 419 20.35 -3.84 -13.03
C MET A 419 19.45 -4.19 -14.22
N HIS A 420 18.92 -5.41 -14.23
CA HIS A 420 18.00 -5.82 -15.28
C HIS A 420 16.60 -5.21 -15.08
N GLU A 421 15.92 -4.84 -16.17
CA GLU A 421 14.57 -4.27 -16.15
C GLU A 421 13.55 -5.12 -15.38
N SER A 422 13.65 -6.46 -15.51
CA SER A 422 12.76 -7.37 -14.78
C SER A 422 12.92 -7.28 -13.26
N THR A 423 14.13 -6.96 -12.76
CA THR A 423 14.38 -6.75 -11.32
C THR A 423 13.69 -5.49 -10.85
N VAL A 424 13.83 -4.38 -11.57
CA VAL A 424 13.14 -3.12 -11.27
C VAL A 424 11.63 -3.30 -11.26
N SER A 425 11.07 -4.00 -12.27
CA SER A 425 9.64 -4.30 -12.34
C SER A 425 9.12 -5.10 -11.13
N ARG A 426 9.90 -6.09 -10.65
CA ARG A 426 9.55 -6.89 -9.46
C ARG A 426 9.62 -6.08 -8.18
N VAL A 427 10.64 -5.24 -8.05
CA VAL A 427 10.85 -4.39 -6.88
C VAL A 427 9.76 -3.32 -6.74
N THR A 428 9.27 -2.78 -7.85
CA THR A 428 8.26 -1.70 -7.85
C THR A 428 6.83 -2.19 -7.68
N ALA A 429 6.58 -3.50 -7.81
CA ALA A 429 5.25 -4.06 -7.62
C ALA A 429 4.87 -4.13 -6.14
N ASN A 430 3.64 -3.71 -5.79
CA ASN A 430 3.06 -3.77 -4.45
C ASN A 430 3.93 -3.12 -3.35
N LYS A 431 4.62 -2.02 -3.68
CA LYS A 431 5.42 -1.24 -2.73
C LYS A 431 5.05 0.21 -2.78
N TYR A 432 4.97 0.82 -1.60
CA TYR A 432 4.50 2.18 -1.41
C TYR A 432 5.60 3.09 -0.89
N MET A 433 5.57 4.32 -1.36
CA MET A 433 6.48 5.38 -0.96
C MET A 433 5.68 6.54 -0.38
N ALA A 434 6.00 6.93 0.86
CA ALA A 434 5.46 8.13 1.47
C ALA A 434 6.31 9.34 1.09
N THR A 435 5.67 10.35 0.56
CA THR A 435 6.28 11.62 0.17
C THR A 435 5.56 12.79 0.83
N ASN A 436 6.12 13.99 0.74
CA ASN A 436 5.45 15.22 1.17
C ASN A 436 4.13 15.52 0.44
N ARG A 437 3.88 14.84 -0.70
CA ARG A 437 2.67 14.96 -1.52
C ARG A 437 1.61 13.89 -1.20
N GLY A 438 1.97 12.92 -0.38
CA GLY A 438 1.11 11.79 -0.03
C GLY A 438 1.77 10.44 -0.29
N LEU A 439 0.97 9.39 -0.18
CA LEU A 439 1.37 8.01 -0.39
C LEU A 439 1.18 7.61 -1.85
N PHE A 440 2.23 7.10 -2.49
CA PHE A 440 2.21 6.64 -3.87
C PHE A 440 2.79 5.23 -4.00
N GLU A 441 2.21 4.42 -4.86
CA GLU A 441 2.82 3.16 -5.28
C GLU A 441 4.06 3.46 -6.14
N LEU A 442 5.17 2.72 -5.98
CA LEU A 442 6.37 2.91 -6.80
C LEU A 442 6.09 2.75 -8.29
N LYS A 443 5.14 1.89 -8.65
CA LYS A 443 4.70 1.68 -10.03
C LYS A 443 4.03 2.92 -10.64
N TYR A 444 3.44 3.81 -9.85
CA TYR A 444 2.78 5.03 -10.32
C TYR A 444 3.70 5.94 -11.14
N PHE A 445 5.00 5.94 -10.86
CA PHE A 445 5.98 6.76 -11.57
C PHE A 445 6.33 6.26 -12.96
N PHE A 446 6.03 5.00 -13.28
CA PHE A 446 6.28 4.41 -14.59
C PHE A 446 5.08 4.61 -15.52
N THR A 447 5.04 5.79 -16.13
CA THR A 447 3.96 6.22 -17.01
C THR A 447 4.40 6.25 -18.46
N SER A 448 3.45 6.02 -19.37
CA SER A 448 3.72 6.14 -20.81
C SER A 448 4.04 7.59 -21.19
N ALA A 449 5.06 7.73 -22.03
CA ALA A 449 5.44 9.01 -22.58
C ALA A 449 4.49 9.42 -23.71
N ILE A 450 4.11 10.69 -23.74
CA ILE A 450 3.37 11.34 -24.81
C ILE A 450 4.33 12.33 -25.47
N ALA A 451 4.40 12.30 -26.80
CA ALA A 451 5.29 13.17 -27.55
C ALA A 451 4.91 14.66 -27.34
N ALA A 452 5.93 15.50 -27.18
CA ALA A 452 5.75 16.94 -27.20
C ALA A 452 5.50 17.42 -28.65
N ALA A 453 4.75 18.51 -28.81
CA ALA A 453 4.45 19.12 -30.11
C ALA A 453 5.66 19.90 -30.71
N GLY A 454 6.87 19.79 -30.12
CA GLY A 454 8.10 20.47 -30.53
C GLY A 454 9.34 19.83 -29.92
N GLU A 455 10.45 20.57 -29.83
CA GLU A 455 11.71 20.13 -29.21
C GLU A 455 11.67 20.00 -27.67
N GLY A 456 10.48 20.00 -27.06
CA GLY A 456 10.30 19.88 -25.60
C GLY A 456 10.40 18.45 -25.09
N ASP A 457 10.54 18.31 -23.76
CA ASP A 457 10.53 17.03 -23.07
C ASP A 457 9.18 16.32 -23.22
N ALA A 458 9.20 14.99 -23.31
CA ALA A 458 7.99 14.19 -23.38
C ALA A 458 7.15 14.35 -22.10
N HIS A 459 5.84 14.40 -22.25
CA HIS A 459 4.91 14.54 -21.14
C HIS A 459 4.41 13.18 -20.64
N SER A 460 4.19 13.06 -19.33
CA SER A 460 3.59 11.88 -18.73
C SER A 460 2.08 11.82 -19.02
N SER A 461 1.58 10.62 -19.32
CA SER A 461 0.14 10.40 -19.51
C SER A 461 -0.69 10.83 -18.30
N GLU A 462 -0.16 10.72 -17.09
CA GLU A 462 -0.84 11.10 -15.85
C GLU A 462 -0.87 12.63 -15.66
N ALA A 463 0.22 13.32 -15.99
CA ALA A 463 0.27 14.78 -16.00
C ALA A 463 -0.79 15.37 -16.97
N VAL A 464 -0.93 14.75 -18.13
CA VAL A 464 -1.95 15.16 -19.11
C VAL A 464 -3.37 14.87 -18.62
N ARG A 465 -3.64 13.72 -17.99
CA ARG A 465 -4.95 13.44 -17.37
C ARG A 465 -5.29 14.48 -16.30
N HIS A 466 -4.33 14.81 -15.45
CA HIS A 466 -4.51 15.83 -14.43
C HIS A 466 -4.83 17.20 -15.05
N ARG A 467 -4.12 17.57 -16.12
CA ARG A 467 -4.37 18.82 -16.84
C ARG A 467 -5.76 18.87 -17.48
N ILE A 468 -6.22 17.75 -18.07
CA ILE A 468 -7.58 17.64 -18.61
C ILE A 468 -8.61 17.82 -17.49
N LYS A 469 -8.38 17.19 -16.32
CA LYS A 469 -9.25 17.32 -15.15
C LYS A 469 -9.35 18.78 -14.70
N GLU A 470 -8.23 19.46 -14.52
CA GLU A 470 -8.18 20.88 -14.14
C GLU A 470 -8.91 21.79 -15.12
N MET A 471 -8.69 21.58 -16.44
CA MET A 471 -9.37 22.38 -17.46
C MET A 471 -10.89 22.20 -17.42
N ILE A 472 -11.36 20.98 -17.12
CA ILE A 472 -12.78 20.68 -17.01
C ILE A 472 -13.38 21.24 -15.70
N GLU A 473 -12.66 21.19 -14.60
CA GLU A 473 -13.07 21.76 -13.32
C GLU A 473 -13.13 23.28 -13.36
N ALA A 474 -12.20 23.91 -14.06
CA ALA A 474 -12.15 25.36 -14.24
C ALA A 474 -13.12 25.90 -15.33
N GLU A 475 -13.86 25.02 -16.05
CA GLU A 475 -14.75 25.45 -17.13
C GLU A 475 -16.00 26.21 -16.59
N PRO A 476 -16.33 27.41 -17.11
CA PRO A 476 -17.54 28.12 -16.71
C PRO A 476 -18.79 27.40 -17.23
N ALA A 477 -19.94 27.62 -16.59
CA ALA A 477 -21.22 27.02 -16.98
C ALA A 477 -21.67 27.44 -18.37
N SER A 478 -21.30 28.66 -18.84
CA SER A 478 -21.65 29.20 -20.13
C SER A 478 -20.85 28.61 -21.30
N ASP A 479 -19.58 28.27 -21.09
CA ASP A 479 -18.68 27.75 -22.15
C ASP A 479 -18.07 26.41 -21.75
N VAL A 480 -18.84 25.36 -21.95
CA VAL A 480 -18.39 23.97 -21.69
C VAL A 480 -17.44 23.53 -22.79
N LEU A 481 -16.24 23.10 -22.41
CA LEU A 481 -15.19 22.68 -23.32
C LEU A 481 -15.56 21.39 -24.07
N SER A 482 -15.45 21.40 -25.39
CA SER A 482 -15.53 20.18 -26.20
C SER A 482 -14.17 19.46 -26.17
N ASP A 483 -14.17 18.16 -26.50
CA ASP A 483 -12.93 17.38 -26.59
C ASP A 483 -11.97 18.00 -27.63
N ASP A 484 -12.48 18.65 -28.69
CA ASP A 484 -11.67 19.36 -29.68
C ASP A 484 -11.02 20.64 -29.12
N LYS A 485 -11.76 21.44 -28.34
CA LYS A 485 -11.21 22.63 -27.66
C LYS A 485 -10.15 22.24 -26.61
N ILE A 486 -10.32 21.07 -25.94
CA ILE A 486 -9.30 20.55 -25.01
C ILE A 486 -8.02 20.20 -25.77
N VAL A 487 -8.13 19.55 -26.94
CA VAL A 487 -6.97 19.26 -27.80
C VAL A 487 -6.24 20.53 -28.22
N GLU A 488 -6.97 21.57 -28.65
CA GLU A 488 -6.39 22.85 -29.03
C GLU A 488 -5.63 23.51 -27.87
N ARG A 489 -6.18 23.50 -26.66
CA ARG A 489 -5.52 24.05 -25.47
C ARG A 489 -4.27 23.24 -25.09
N LEU A 490 -4.36 21.89 -25.15
CA LEU A 490 -3.21 21.03 -24.89
C LEU A 490 -2.09 21.23 -25.92
N LYS A 491 -2.43 21.50 -27.19
CA LYS A 491 -1.44 21.86 -28.22
C LYS A 491 -0.74 23.19 -27.93
N LEU A 492 -1.46 24.19 -27.42
CA LEU A 492 -0.84 25.44 -26.97
C LEU A 492 0.11 25.23 -25.77
N ASP A 493 -0.21 24.26 -24.91
CA ASP A 493 0.64 23.84 -23.79
C ASP A 493 1.80 22.90 -24.24
N GLY A 494 1.96 22.66 -25.56
CA GLY A 494 3.04 21.85 -26.11
C GLY A 494 2.80 20.34 -26.13
N VAL A 495 1.56 19.89 -25.88
CA VAL A 495 1.22 18.46 -25.86
C VAL A 495 0.47 18.07 -27.12
N ASP A 496 1.02 17.17 -27.95
CA ASP A 496 0.32 16.70 -29.16
C ASP A 496 -0.46 15.41 -28.87
N ILE A 497 -1.78 15.55 -28.80
CA ILE A 497 -2.68 14.43 -28.49
C ILE A 497 -3.88 14.43 -29.43
N ALA A 498 -4.28 13.22 -29.87
CA ALA A 498 -5.46 13.03 -30.67
C ALA A 498 -6.75 13.17 -29.83
N ARG A 499 -7.84 13.68 -30.44
CA ARG A 499 -9.17 13.78 -29.84
C ARG A 499 -9.65 12.47 -29.19
N ARG A 500 -9.40 11.32 -29.85
CA ARG A 500 -9.78 10.00 -29.32
C ARG A 500 -9.09 9.69 -28.00
N THR A 501 -7.84 10.11 -27.84
CA THR A 501 -7.06 9.90 -26.61
C THR A 501 -7.60 10.79 -25.48
N VAL A 502 -7.97 12.05 -25.79
CA VAL A 502 -8.62 12.93 -24.81
C VAL A 502 -9.96 12.35 -24.34
N ALA A 503 -10.78 11.84 -25.27
CA ALA A 503 -12.03 11.16 -24.92
C ALA A 503 -11.80 9.94 -24.00
N LYS A 504 -10.80 9.08 -24.32
CA LYS A 504 -10.40 7.93 -23.51
C LYS A 504 -9.96 8.35 -22.09
N TYR A 505 -9.17 9.42 -21.97
CA TYR A 505 -8.71 9.91 -20.67
C TYR A 505 -9.86 10.50 -19.84
N ARG A 506 -10.77 11.24 -20.49
CA ARG A 506 -11.98 11.78 -19.84
C ARG A 506 -12.87 10.64 -19.32
N GLU A 507 -13.09 9.59 -20.12
CA GLU A 507 -13.86 8.41 -19.72
C GLU A 507 -13.19 7.65 -18.56
N ALA A 508 -11.86 7.49 -18.60
CA ALA A 508 -11.10 6.89 -17.51
C ALA A 508 -11.22 7.68 -16.20
N LEU A 509 -11.35 9.01 -16.28
CA LEU A 509 -11.62 9.90 -15.15
C LEU A 509 -13.11 9.92 -14.74
N ARG A 510 -13.98 9.15 -15.40
CA ARG A 510 -15.44 9.13 -15.18
C ARG A 510 -16.09 10.49 -15.37
N ILE A 511 -15.51 11.35 -16.22
CA ILE A 511 -16.05 12.66 -16.55
C ILE A 511 -17.01 12.52 -17.73
N PRO A 512 -18.28 12.99 -17.64
CA PRO A 512 -19.26 12.87 -18.69
C PRO A 512 -18.92 13.69 -19.92
N SER A 513 -19.59 13.40 -21.04
CA SER A 513 -19.40 14.12 -22.32
C SER A 513 -19.74 15.61 -22.19
N SER A 514 -19.22 16.45 -23.10
CA SER A 514 -19.50 17.90 -23.13
C SER A 514 -21.00 18.22 -23.18
N VAL A 515 -21.79 17.38 -23.85
CA VAL A 515 -23.26 17.53 -23.93
C VAL A 515 -23.90 17.26 -22.56
N GLN A 516 -23.50 16.19 -21.88
CA GLN A 516 -24.01 15.86 -20.54
C GLN A 516 -23.58 16.90 -19.51
N ARG A 517 -22.29 17.35 -19.53
CA ARG A 517 -21.81 18.39 -18.63
C ARG A 517 -22.57 19.71 -18.82
N ARG A 518 -22.89 20.09 -20.07
CA ARG A 518 -23.69 21.27 -20.34
C ARG A 518 -25.11 21.15 -19.78
N ARG A 519 -25.72 19.96 -19.85
CA ARG A 519 -27.01 19.69 -19.21
C ARG A 519 -26.93 19.79 -17.70
N GLN A 520 -25.93 19.16 -17.10
CA GLN A 520 -25.70 19.19 -15.63
C GLN A 520 -25.50 20.62 -15.12
N LYS A 521 -24.66 21.41 -15.80
CA LYS A 521 -24.39 22.81 -15.42
C LYS A 521 -25.59 23.73 -15.60
N ARG A 522 -26.46 23.47 -16.56
CA ARG A 522 -27.72 24.20 -16.69
C ARG A 522 -28.66 23.92 -15.52
N ILE A 523 -28.76 22.67 -15.09
CA ILE A 523 -29.55 22.31 -13.91
C ILE A 523 -28.98 23.03 -12.67
N ALA A 524 -27.66 23.03 -12.49
CA ALA A 524 -27.01 23.69 -11.36
C ALA A 524 -27.14 25.25 -11.42
N ALA A 525 -27.15 25.85 -12.61
CA ALA A 525 -27.29 27.31 -12.80
C ALA A 525 -28.73 27.78 -12.67
N GLY A 526 -29.73 26.98 -13.06
CA GLY A 526 -31.15 27.29 -12.87
C GLY A 526 -31.59 27.32 -11.41
N THR A 527 -30.76 26.84 -10.53
CA THR A 527 -30.94 26.82 -9.06
C THR A 527 -30.28 27.99 -8.33
N SER A 528 -29.51 28.84 -9.03
CA SER A 528 -28.80 29.99 -8.43
C SER A 528 -29.48 31.35 -8.80
N ALA A 529 -30.57 31.33 -9.54
CA ALA A 529 -31.40 32.48 -9.88
C ALA A 529 -32.69 32.45 -9.08
#